data_376cd9541b3a69264bd140b48459950f
#
_entry.id   376cd9541b3a69264bd140b48459950f
#
_cell.length_a   1.000
_cell.length_b   1.000
_cell.length_c   1.000
_cell.angle_alpha   90.00
_cell.angle_beta   90.00
_cell.angle_gamma   90.00
#
_symmetry.space_group_name_H-M   'P 1'
#
loop_
_entity.id
_entity.type
_entity.pdbx_description
1 polymer ?
#
loop_
_entity_poly.entity_id
_entity_poly.type
_entity_poly.pdbx_seq_one_letter_code
_entity_poly.pdbx_strand_id
1 'polypeptide(L)'
;MKRTSKVRVARIAGVALALGGLSGSLAVAGVASAATVTKISTAKNAKLGTILVSGKTVYTLQASGTPCTAACLKFWPAVTLPKGVTKAQAGSGVNAAKLGTKMTSSGALQVTYGGKPLYFYIGDKAAGQANGNVTDTWGKWSTVVTAKSTSSGSGSGSGTTAPSGSGGGSTAGSGGVSF
;
A
#
# COMPACT_ATOMS: atom_id res chain seq x y z
N MET A 1 40.17 -34.18 -6.87
CA MET A 1 39.82 -34.95 -5.66
C MET A 1 38.33 -34.80 -5.41
N LYS A 2 37.54 -35.84 -5.72
CA LYS A 2 36.08 -35.87 -5.57
C LYS A 2 35.76 -36.47 -4.20
N ARG A 3 35.12 -35.72 -3.30
CA ARG A 3 34.58 -36.23 -2.03
C ARG A 3 33.11 -36.59 -2.21
N THR A 4 32.81 -37.86 -2.25
CA THR A 4 31.46 -38.41 -2.23
C THR A 4 31.01 -38.56 -0.77
N SER A 5 29.97 -37.82 -0.38
CA SER A 5 29.31 -37.95 0.94
C SER A 5 28.28 -39.08 0.88
N LYS A 6 28.54 -40.15 1.62
CA LYS A 6 27.59 -41.26 1.78
C LYS A 6 26.56 -40.92 2.86
N VAL A 7 25.31 -40.79 2.48
CA VAL A 7 24.18 -40.67 3.40
C VAL A 7 23.86 -42.07 3.94
N ARG A 8 23.98 -42.26 5.24
CA ARG A 8 23.56 -43.47 5.94
C ARG A 8 22.09 -43.43 6.25
N VAL A 9 21.32 -44.29 5.65
CA VAL A 9 19.91 -44.55 5.99
C VAL A 9 19.87 -45.47 7.20
N ALA A 10 19.40 -44.99 8.33
CA ALA A 10 19.13 -45.79 9.50
C ALA A 10 17.77 -46.50 9.33
N ARG A 11 17.82 -47.84 9.25
CA ARG A 11 16.63 -48.68 9.31
C ARG A 11 16.25 -48.83 10.78
N ILE A 12 15.07 -48.37 11.15
CA ILE A 12 14.46 -48.72 12.44
C ILE A 12 13.52 -49.87 12.21
N ALA A 13 13.89 -51.01 12.83
CA ALA A 13 13.16 -52.24 12.81
C ALA A 13 11.86 -52.14 13.65
N GLY A 14 10.81 -52.76 13.14
CA GLY A 14 9.48 -52.73 13.71
C GLY A 14 9.29 -53.44 15.02
N VAL A 15 8.34 -53.04 15.80
CA VAL A 15 7.63 -53.85 16.78
C VAL A 15 6.15 -53.76 16.44
N ALA A 16 5.60 -54.87 15.98
CA ALA A 16 4.18 -55.05 15.82
C ALA A 16 3.57 -55.40 17.18
N LEU A 17 2.62 -54.61 17.65
CA LEU A 17 1.63 -55.06 18.63
C LEU A 17 0.25 -54.81 18.05
N ALA A 18 -0.41 -55.89 17.72
CA ALA A 18 -1.85 -55.93 17.42
C ALA A 18 -2.62 -55.85 18.74
N LEU A 19 -3.68 -55.04 18.80
CA LEU A 19 -4.94 -55.33 19.47
C LEU A 19 -5.93 -54.17 19.40
N GLY A 20 -7.09 -54.42 18.88
CA GLY A 20 -8.32 -53.76 19.28
C GLY A 20 -8.77 -52.55 18.45
N GLY A 21 -9.77 -52.77 17.59
CA GLY A 21 -10.45 -51.79 16.75
C GLY A 21 -11.07 -50.65 17.50
N LEU A 22 -10.89 -49.48 16.94
CA LEU A 22 -11.85 -48.39 16.84
C LEU A 22 -11.51 -47.64 15.55
N SER A 23 -12.36 -47.78 14.54
CA SER A 23 -12.26 -47.04 13.29
C SER A 23 -12.60 -45.58 13.54
N GLY A 24 -11.65 -44.83 14.08
CA GLY A 24 -11.69 -43.36 14.15
C GLY A 24 -11.06 -42.83 12.86
N SER A 25 -11.88 -42.45 11.88
CA SER A 25 -11.42 -41.66 10.74
C SER A 25 -10.83 -40.32 11.25
N LEU A 26 -9.51 -40.25 11.38
CA LEU A 26 -8.82 -38.98 11.55
C LEU A 26 -8.98 -38.20 10.24
N ALA A 27 -10.00 -37.34 10.18
CA ALA A 27 -10.09 -36.33 9.16
C ALA A 27 -8.86 -35.43 9.36
N VAL A 28 -7.82 -35.59 8.55
CA VAL A 28 -6.74 -34.65 8.41
C VAL A 28 -7.36 -33.40 7.79
N ALA A 29 -7.77 -32.46 8.65
CA ALA A 29 -8.11 -31.12 8.19
C ALA A 29 -6.85 -30.53 7.53
N GLY A 30 -6.80 -30.60 6.20
CA GLY A 30 -5.77 -29.94 5.41
C GLY A 30 -5.82 -28.46 5.75
N VAL A 31 -4.80 -27.96 6.46
CA VAL A 31 -4.58 -26.53 6.64
C VAL A 31 -4.32 -25.97 5.24
N ALA A 32 -5.38 -25.48 4.59
CA ALA A 32 -5.25 -24.68 3.38
C ALA A 32 -4.41 -23.48 3.77
N SER A 33 -3.15 -23.46 3.34
CA SER A 33 -2.28 -22.30 3.47
C SER A 33 -2.96 -21.16 2.70
N ALA A 34 -3.61 -20.24 3.41
CA ALA A 34 -4.21 -19.09 2.78
C ALA A 34 -3.06 -18.33 2.07
N ALA A 35 -3.14 -18.26 0.74
CA ALA A 35 -2.19 -17.50 -0.04
C ALA A 35 -2.20 -16.06 0.50
N THR A 36 -1.05 -15.58 0.97
CA THR A 36 -0.93 -14.23 1.53
C THR A 36 -1.23 -13.24 0.41
N VAL A 37 -2.41 -12.64 0.43
CA VAL A 37 -2.85 -11.70 -0.61
C VAL A 37 -2.12 -10.38 -0.41
N THR A 38 -1.53 -9.83 -1.47
CA THR A 38 -0.96 -8.48 -1.46
C THR A 38 -2.08 -7.46 -1.25
N LYS A 39 -2.10 -6.84 -0.07
CA LYS A 39 -3.08 -5.81 0.31
C LYS A 39 -2.46 -4.43 0.14
N ILE A 40 -3.14 -3.56 -0.60
CA ILE A 40 -2.83 -2.14 -0.67
C ILE A 40 -3.78 -1.40 0.27
N SER A 41 -3.25 -0.62 1.18
CA SER A 41 -4.00 0.16 2.18
C SER A 41 -3.47 1.58 2.26
N THR A 42 -3.94 2.36 3.22
CA THR A 42 -3.44 3.72 3.44
C THR A 42 -2.80 3.85 4.81
N ALA A 43 -1.84 4.77 4.92
CA ALA A 43 -1.25 5.20 6.17
C ALA A 43 -1.17 6.73 6.22
N LYS A 44 -1.09 7.30 7.43
CA LYS A 44 -0.86 8.73 7.63
C LYS A 44 0.63 9.04 7.56
N ASN A 45 0.95 10.12 6.85
CA ASN A 45 2.26 10.74 6.85
C ASN A 45 2.08 12.21 7.24
N ALA A 46 2.85 12.70 8.21
CA ALA A 46 2.67 14.04 8.76
C ALA A 46 2.83 15.16 7.72
N LYS A 47 3.72 14.97 6.75
CA LYS A 47 4.02 15.98 5.71
C LYS A 47 3.15 15.82 4.46
N LEU A 48 2.83 14.59 4.07
CA LEU A 48 2.20 14.29 2.78
C LEU A 48 0.69 14.03 2.91
N GLY A 49 0.20 13.74 4.11
CA GLY A 49 -1.19 13.37 4.34
C GLY A 49 -1.41 11.87 4.30
N THR A 50 -2.43 11.42 3.59
CA THR A 50 -2.75 10.00 3.48
C THR A 50 -2.08 9.42 2.24
N ILE A 51 -1.24 8.41 2.43
CA ILE A 51 -0.43 7.79 1.38
C ILE A 51 -0.73 6.30 1.26
N LEU A 52 -0.47 5.70 0.10
CA LEU A 52 -0.61 4.26 -0.11
C LEU A 52 0.55 3.49 0.50
N VAL A 53 0.20 2.32 1.05
CA VAL A 53 1.15 1.37 1.65
C VAL A 53 0.76 -0.08 1.31
N SER A 54 1.75 -0.97 1.36
CA SER A 54 1.59 -2.44 1.36
C SER A 54 2.59 -3.02 2.38
N GLY A 55 2.25 -2.93 3.68
CA GLY A 55 3.21 -3.16 4.78
C GLY A 55 4.27 -2.06 4.91
N LYS A 56 4.75 -1.50 3.79
CA LYS A 56 5.62 -0.33 3.68
C LYS A 56 5.00 0.68 2.72
N THR A 57 5.54 1.89 2.67
CA THR A 57 5.14 2.92 1.70
C THR A 57 5.42 2.47 0.28
N VAL A 58 4.50 2.78 -0.64
CA VAL A 58 4.66 2.47 -2.05
C VAL A 58 4.81 3.74 -2.89
N TYR A 59 5.59 3.61 -3.95
CA TYR A 59 6.02 4.69 -4.83
C TYR A 59 5.69 4.41 -6.27
N THR A 60 5.61 5.46 -7.06
CA THR A 60 5.58 5.41 -8.52
C THR A 60 6.80 6.13 -9.07
N LEU A 61 7.28 5.68 -10.23
CA LEU A 61 8.36 6.29 -10.99
C LEU A 61 7.80 7.16 -12.12
N GLN A 62 8.24 8.41 -12.18
CA GLN A 62 8.22 9.22 -13.39
C GLN A 62 9.59 9.09 -14.04
N ALA A 63 9.68 8.23 -15.06
CA ALA A 63 10.95 7.85 -15.68
C ALA A 63 11.64 9.05 -16.36
N SER A 64 12.98 9.06 -16.31
CA SER A 64 13.85 10.06 -16.97
C SER A 64 14.40 9.58 -18.32
N GLY A 65 13.96 8.43 -18.82
CA GLY A 65 14.52 7.79 -20.00
C GLY A 65 15.38 6.56 -19.68
N THR A 66 16.04 6.51 -18.54
CA THR A 66 16.77 5.33 -18.09
C THR A 66 15.81 4.25 -17.58
N PRO A 67 15.75 3.05 -18.18
CA PRO A 67 14.85 2.00 -17.75
C PRO A 67 15.17 1.51 -16.32
N CYS A 68 14.14 1.28 -15.51
CA CYS A 68 14.29 0.62 -14.21
C CYS A 68 14.45 -0.89 -14.42
N THR A 69 15.70 -1.35 -14.49
CA THR A 69 16.09 -2.75 -14.69
C THR A 69 16.55 -3.39 -13.37
N ALA A 70 17.25 -4.52 -13.43
CA ALA A 70 17.73 -5.26 -12.26
C ALA A 70 18.55 -4.39 -11.28
N ALA A 71 19.31 -3.42 -11.77
CA ALA A 71 20.08 -2.50 -10.92
C ALA A 71 19.13 -1.58 -10.10
N CYS A 72 18.12 -1.03 -10.74
CA CYS A 72 17.07 -0.23 -10.10
C CYS A 72 16.31 -1.06 -9.05
N LEU A 73 15.91 -2.27 -9.39
CA LEU A 73 15.08 -3.14 -8.53
C LEU A 73 15.78 -3.56 -7.24
N LYS A 74 17.11 -3.39 -7.12
CA LYS A 74 17.84 -3.58 -5.85
C LYS A 74 17.47 -2.50 -4.83
N PHE A 75 17.21 -1.28 -5.26
CA PHE A 75 16.83 -0.14 -4.42
C PHE A 75 15.32 0.08 -4.39
N TRP A 76 14.65 -0.26 -5.48
CA TRP A 76 13.23 -0.07 -5.72
C TRP A 76 12.53 -1.40 -6.05
N PRO A 77 12.41 -2.32 -5.10
CA PRO A 77 11.73 -3.59 -5.34
C PRO A 77 10.31 -3.39 -5.81
N ALA A 78 9.90 -4.10 -6.86
CA ALA A 78 8.54 -4.07 -7.37
C ALA A 78 7.54 -4.63 -6.33
N VAL A 79 6.37 -4.01 -6.21
CA VAL A 79 5.25 -4.57 -5.44
C VAL A 79 4.59 -5.65 -6.29
N THR A 80 4.90 -6.92 -6.04
CA THR A 80 4.41 -8.04 -6.83
C THR A 80 3.33 -8.83 -6.11
N LEU A 81 2.52 -9.53 -6.90
CA LEU A 81 1.54 -10.48 -6.39
C LEU A 81 2.21 -11.86 -6.17
N PRO A 82 1.78 -12.62 -5.17
CA PRO A 82 2.15 -14.03 -5.02
C PRO A 82 1.74 -14.85 -6.23
N LYS A 83 2.44 -15.96 -6.48
CA LYS A 83 2.10 -16.89 -7.57
C LYS A 83 0.65 -17.37 -7.43
N GLY A 84 -0.10 -17.34 -8.51
CA GLY A 84 -1.52 -17.74 -8.54
C GLY A 84 -2.49 -16.64 -8.14
N VAL A 85 -2.02 -15.50 -7.62
CA VAL A 85 -2.85 -14.34 -7.30
C VAL A 85 -2.84 -13.38 -8.48
N THR A 86 -4.00 -12.98 -8.96
CA THR A 86 -4.15 -12.12 -10.16
C THR A 86 -4.51 -10.67 -9.84
N LYS A 87 -4.96 -10.39 -8.61
CA LYS A 87 -5.38 -9.05 -8.18
C LYS A 87 -4.89 -8.74 -6.77
N ALA A 88 -4.48 -7.50 -6.54
CA ALA A 88 -4.24 -6.99 -5.19
C ALA A 88 -5.57 -6.69 -4.49
N GLN A 89 -5.59 -6.83 -3.17
CA GLN A 89 -6.74 -6.48 -2.34
C GLN A 89 -6.69 -4.98 -2.00
N ALA A 90 -7.79 -4.27 -2.24
CA ALA A 90 -7.97 -2.91 -1.75
C ALA A 90 -8.32 -2.93 -0.26
N GLY A 91 -7.53 -2.24 0.55
CA GLY A 91 -7.82 -1.96 1.95
C GLY A 91 -8.57 -0.64 2.12
N SER A 92 -8.77 -0.25 3.39
CA SER A 92 -9.44 1.00 3.72
C SER A 92 -8.77 2.22 3.06
N GLY A 93 -9.56 3.13 2.52
CA GLY A 93 -9.12 4.37 1.89
C GLY A 93 -8.51 4.22 0.50
N VAL A 94 -8.50 3.02 -0.08
CA VAL A 94 -7.97 2.74 -1.42
C VAL A 94 -9.10 2.69 -2.44
N ASN A 95 -8.98 3.44 -3.52
CA ASN A 95 -9.89 3.30 -4.66
C ASN A 95 -9.54 2.02 -5.45
N ALA A 96 -10.36 0.99 -5.27
CA ALA A 96 -10.16 -0.32 -5.90
C ALA A 96 -10.15 -0.25 -7.44
N ALA A 97 -10.89 0.68 -8.06
CA ALA A 97 -10.93 0.84 -9.51
C ALA A 97 -9.59 1.33 -10.10
N LYS A 98 -8.71 1.91 -9.28
CA LYS A 98 -7.36 2.31 -9.68
C LYS A 98 -6.32 1.20 -9.53
N LEU A 99 -6.65 0.10 -8.83
CA LEU A 99 -5.75 -1.04 -8.71
C LEU A 99 -5.78 -1.88 -9.98
N GLY A 100 -4.61 -2.21 -10.44
CA GLY A 100 -4.41 -3.09 -11.61
C GLY A 100 -3.13 -3.88 -11.47
N THR A 101 -2.75 -4.57 -12.53
CA THR A 101 -1.50 -5.32 -12.61
C THR A 101 -0.82 -5.13 -13.96
N LYS A 102 0.49 -5.27 -13.96
CA LYS A 102 1.34 -5.30 -15.16
C LYS A 102 2.31 -6.46 -15.04
N MET A 103 2.48 -7.23 -16.09
CA MET A 103 3.50 -8.29 -16.11
C MET A 103 4.90 -7.67 -16.20
N THR A 104 5.79 -8.14 -15.35
CA THR A 104 7.22 -7.79 -15.39
C THR A 104 7.95 -8.66 -16.39
N SER A 105 9.19 -8.30 -16.75
CA SER A 105 10.03 -9.13 -17.61
C SER A 105 10.38 -10.49 -17.00
N SER A 106 10.29 -10.63 -15.67
CA SER A 106 10.47 -11.91 -14.98
C SER A 106 9.20 -12.77 -14.91
N GLY A 107 8.09 -12.34 -15.51
CA GLY A 107 6.81 -13.05 -15.49
C GLY A 107 5.98 -12.88 -14.21
N ALA A 108 6.43 -12.05 -13.26
CA ALA A 108 5.66 -11.72 -12.08
C ALA A 108 4.61 -10.64 -12.37
N LEU A 109 3.45 -10.69 -11.71
CA LEU A 109 2.46 -9.62 -11.78
C LEU A 109 2.82 -8.53 -10.77
N GLN A 110 3.18 -7.35 -11.27
CA GLN A 110 3.43 -6.16 -10.48
C GLN A 110 2.12 -5.38 -10.29
N VAL A 111 1.84 -4.94 -9.08
CA VAL A 111 0.67 -4.10 -8.77
C VAL A 111 0.85 -2.71 -9.38
N THR A 112 -0.24 -2.18 -9.94
CA THR A 112 -0.30 -0.80 -10.43
C THR A 112 -1.39 -0.02 -9.71
N TYR A 113 -1.26 1.30 -9.67
CA TYR A 113 -2.29 2.21 -9.20
C TYR A 113 -2.47 3.37 -10.18
N GLY A 114 -3.67 3.50 -10.73
CA GLY A 114 -3.92 4.44 -11.83
C GLY A 114 -3.01 4.19 -13.05
N GLY A 115 -2.76 2.92 -13.36
CA GLY A 115 -1.90 2.49 -14.47
C GLY A 115 -0.39 2.57 -14.18
N LYS A 116 0.04 3.20 -13.07
CA LYS A 116 1.46 3.35 -12.71
C LYS A 116 1.94 2.17 -11.86
N PRO A 117 3.04 1.49 -12.22
CA PRO A 117 3.62 0.42 -11.42
C PRO A 117 4.02 0.91 -10.03
N LEU A 118 3.80 0.06 -9.02
CA LEU A 118 4.15 0.34 -7.62
C LEU A 118 5.46 -0.33 -7.24
N TYR A 119 6.25 0.40 -6.45
CA TYR A 119 7.55 -0.03 -5.94
C TYR A 119 7.66 0.25 -4.45
N PHE A 120 8.49 -0.51 -3.75
CA PHE A 120 8.98 -0.18 -2.43
C PHE A 120 10.27 0.62 -2.53
N TYR A 121 10.65 1.29 -1.43
CA TYR A 121 11.98 1.84 -1.26
C TYR A 121 12.70 1.09 -0.13
N ILE A 122 13.94 0.65 -0.38
CA ILE A 122 14.69 -0.13 0.64
C ILE A 122 15.01 0.67 1.89
N GLY A 123 15.07 2.01 1.79
CA GLY A 123 15.31 2.92 2.90
C GLY A 123 14.14 3.07 3.86
N ASP A 124 12.91 2.70 3.45
CA ASP A 124 11.75 2.70 4.33
C ASP A 124 11.69 1.41 5.13
N LYS A 125 11.47 1.51 6.45
CA LYS A 125 11.39 0.37 7.37
C LYS A 125 9.97 0.06 7.81
N ALA A 126 9.06 1.04 7.71
CA ALA A 126 7.67 0.92 8.17
C ALA A 126 6.70 1.66 7.25
N ALA A 127 5.40 1.32 7.37
CA ALA A 127 4.31 2.05 6.74
C ALA A 127 4.30 3.52 7.23
N GLY A 128 4.03 4.44 6.32
CA GLY A 128 4.00 5.87 6.63
C GLY A 128 5.35 6.59 6.55
N GLN A 129 6.48 5.89 6.56
CA GLN A 129 7.77 6.48 6.17
C GLN A 129 7.74 6.80 4.67
N ALA A 130 8.31 7.94 4.27
CA ALA A 130 8.28 8.41 2.88
C ALA A 130 9.64 8.97 2.45
N ASN A 131 10.72 8.24 2.76
CA ASN A 131 12.09 8.63 2.46
C ASN A 131 12.46 8.50 0.97
N GLY A 132 11.63 7.80 0.20
CA GLY A 132 11.83 7.56 -1.22
C GLY A 132 11.25 8.64 -2.15
N ASN A 133 10.84 9.82 -1.63
CA ASN A 133 10.50 10.96 -2.49
C ASN A 133 11.77 11.66 -2.98
N VAL A 134 12.46 11.03 -3.94
CA VAL A 134 13.76 11.48 -4.46
C VAL A 134 13.77 11.48 -5.98
N THR A 135 14.77 12.15 -6.55
CA THR A 135 15.11 12.04 -7.97
C THR A 135 16.47 11.37 -8.07
N ASP A 136 16.56 10.32 -8.87
CA ASP A 136 17.78 9.56 -9.12
C ASP A 136 18.00 9.31 -10.62
N THR A 137 18.92 8.43 -10.98
CA THR A 137 19.26 8.12 -12.38
C THR A 137 18.06 7.60 -13.18
N TRP A 138 17.11 6.93 -12.55
CA TRP A 138 15.92 6.34 -13.21
C TRP A 138 14.78 7.33 -13.35
N GLY A 139 14.78 8.42 -12.56
CA GLY A 139 13.79 9.46 -12.63
C GLY A 139 13.32 9.96 -11.27
N LYS A 140 12.12 10.55 -11.25
CA LYS A 140 11.50 11.08 -10.03
C LYS A 140 10.61 10.03 -9.40
N TRP A 141 10.92 9.68 -8.17
CA TRP A 141 10.11 8.79 -7.33
C TRP A 141 9.19 9.60 -6.44
N SER A 142 7.96 9.16 -6.32
CA SER A 142 6.96 9.85 -5.51
C SER A 142 6.03 8.86 -4.83
N THR A 143 5.74 9.10 -3.56
CA THR A 143 4.67 8.39 -2.85
C THR A 143 3.33 8.66 -3.53
N VAL A 144 2.44 7.67 -3.48
CA VAL A 144 1.07 7.84 -3.96
C VAL A 144 0.24 8.47 -2.84
N VAL A 145 -0.08 9.75 -2.99
CA VAL A 145 -0.91 10.50 -2.04
C VAL A 145 -2.37 10.36 -2.44
N THR A 146 -3.22 9.91 -1.51
CA THR A 146 -4.67 9.76 -1.72
C THR A 146 -5.47 10.94 -1.15
N ALA A 147 -4.96 11.56 -0.08
CA ALA A 147 -5.48 12.80 0.49
C ALA A 147 -4.32 13.61 1.07
N LYS A 148 -4.21 14.88 0.68
CA LYS A 148 -3.15 15.78 1.17
C LYS A 148 -3.39 16.12 2.65
N SER A 149 -2.31 16.43 3.39
CA SER A 149 -2.42 17.10 4.68
C SER A 149 -2.99 18.50 4.44
N THR A 150 -4.19 18.75 4.93
CA THR A 150 -4.65 20.11 5.14
C THR A 150 -4.05 20.54 6.47
N SER A 151 -3.02 21.39 6.47
CA SER A 151 -2.64 22.14 7.66
C SER A 151 -3.79 23.10 7.93
N SER A 152 -4.73 22.70 8.79
CA SER A 152 -5.67 23.64 9.41
C SER A 152 -4.81 24.57 10.27
N GLY A 153 -4.50 25.76 9.74
CA GLY A 153 -4.06 26.86 10.57
C GLY A 153 -5.15 27.09 11.61
N SER A 154 -4.87 26.75 12.87
CA SER A 154 -5.68 27.19 14.00
C SER A 154 -5.59 28.71 14.07
N GLY A 155 -6.48 29.36 13.34
CA GLY A 155 -6.89 30.73 13.63
C GLY A 155 -7.76 30.73 14.88
N SER A 156 -7.17 30.87 16.06
CA SER A 156 -7.89 31.29 17.26
C SER A 156 -8.47 32.67 17.00
N GLY A 157 -9.67 32.72 16.46
CA GLY A 157 -10.52 33.91 16.47
C GLY A 157 -11.34 33.89 17.75
N SER A 158 -10.83 34.54 18.80
CA SER A 158 -11.66 34.97 19.92
C SER A 158 -12.73 35.91 19.40
N GLY A 159 -13.94 35.39 19.25
CA GLY A 159 -15.13 36.20 18.97
C GLY A 159 -15.69 36.71 20.27
N THR A 160 -15.49 37.97 20.54
CA THR A 160 -16.14 38.77 21.61
C THR A 160 -17.59 39.03 21.24
N THR A 161 -18.45 38.68 22.20
CA THR A 161 -19.82 39.10 22.51
C THR A 161 -20.44 40.24 21.70
N ALA A 162 -21.69 40.01 21.26
CA ALA A 162 -22.68 41.03 20.87
C ALA A 162 -23.16 41.84 22.06
N PRO A 163 -23.68 43.09 21.82
CA PRO A 163 -24.92 43.44 22.47
C PRO A 163 -26.02 43.88 21.48
N SER A 164 -27.22 43.52 21.84
CA SER A 164 -28.48 43.94 21.29
C SER A 164 -28.63 45.46 21.31
N GLY A 165 -29.25 46.03 20.25
CA GLY A 165 -29.73 47.39 20.20
C GLY A 165 -30.88 47.51 19.22
N SER A 166 -32.08 47.64 19.75
CA SER A 166 -33.34 48.05 19.10
C SER A 166 -33.21 49.44 18.47
N GLY A 167 -33.96 49.67 17.37
CA GLY A 167 -34.30 51.02 16.99
C GLY A 167 -34.72 51.13 15.53
N GLY A 168 -36.02 51.36 15.33
CA GLY A 168 -36.77 51.53 14.15
C GLY A 168 -36.45 52.76 13.31
N GLY A 169 -37.15 52.89 12.19
CA GLY A 169 -37.28 54.12 11.41
C GLY A 169 -37.41 53.86 9.93
N SER A 170 -38.67 53.91 9.48
CA SER A 170 -39.06 54.06 8.08
C SER A 170 -38.42 55.28 7.42
N THR A 171 -38.19 55.24 6.12
CA THR A 171 -38.85 56.14 5.12
C THR A 171 -38.32 55.83 3.71
N ALA A 172 -39.23 56.02 2.80
CA ALA A 172 -39.18 55.90 1.35
C ALA A 172 -38.36 56.97 0.64
N GLY A 173 -38.02 56.69 -0.64
CA GLY A 173 -37.51 57.67 -1.61
C GLY A 173 -36.80 56.98 -2.77
N SER A 174 -37.42 56.59 -3.78
CA SER A 174 -37.72 57.11 -5.12
C SER A 174 -36.57 57.81 -5.86
N GLY A 175 -36.34 57.36 -7.09
CA GLY A 175 -35.62 58.05 -8.17
C GLY A 175 -34.23 57.50 -8.45
N GLY A 176 -33.86 57.05 -9.66
CA GLY A 176 -34.20 57.46 -10.98
C GLY A 176 -32.92 57.44 -11.82
N VAL A 177 -33.04 56.73 -12.91
CA VAL A 177 -32.40 56.83 -14.24
C VAL A 177 -30.91 57.11 -14.48
N SER A 178 -30.44 56.29 -15.40
CA SER A 178 -29.61 56.56 -16.63
C SER A 178 -28.14 56.96 -16.46
N PHE A 179 -27.27 56.18 -17.05
CA PHE A 179 -26.64 56.14 -18.39
C PHE A 179 -25.71 54.90 -18.44
#